data_aef5c69d348a2118e34c57ceb844c6a6
#
_entry.id   aef5c69d348a2118e34c57ceb844c6a6
#
_cell.length_a   1.000
_cell.length_b   1.000
_cell.length_c   1.000
_cell.angle_alpha   90.00
_cell.angle_beta   90.00
_cell.angle_gamma   90.00
#
_symmetry.space_group_name_H-M   'P 1'
#
loop_
_entity.id
_entity.type
_entity.pdbx_description
1 polymer ?
#
loop_
_entity_poly.entity_id
_entity_poly.type
_entity_poly.pdbx_seq_one_letter_code
_entity_poly.pdbx_strand_id
1 'polypeptide(L)'
;MKRLKAVTAAFLACATLLSLTGCFGFKVIDDEDVFYDALDNAAKIDKDETRHEKNVTLDGDKVQYYITASDGDNFYTYIRYKKADDALDRFDDFYEDFEDLKDDGEFEGSSTMSYGKTSGSVIFNGELEGNTAIGFYRTNQYFYDDSEIFGGVYVNANVYIEAYSVNGSKRDKEKITNFLKELKFPKP
;
A
#
# COMPACT_ATOMS: atom_id res chain seq x y z
N MET A 1 -3.11 -35.03 40.38
CA MET A 1 -3.99 -33.96 39.87
C MET A 1 -3.42 -32.52 39.96
N LYS A 2 -2.14 -32.31 40.33
CA LYS A 2 -1.53 -30.94 40.40
C LYS A 2 -0.75 -30.51 39.14
N ARG A 3 -0.46 -31.42 38.21
CA ARG A 3 0.33 -31.11 36.98
C ARG A 3 -0.52 -30.67 35.78
N LEU A 4 -1.83 -30.91 35.79
CA LEU A 4 -2.71 -30.53 34.68
C LEU A 4 -3.12 -29.05 34.69
N LYS A 5 -3.05 -28.40 35.87
CA LYS A 5 -3.41 -26.97 35.99
C LYS A 5 -2.31 -26.00 35.52
N ALA A 6 -1.06 -26.44 35.49
CA ALA A 6 0.06 -25.59 35.07
C ALA A 6 0.19 -25.50 33.54
N VAL A 7 -0.24 -26.52 32.81
CA VAL A 7 -0.17 -26.54 31.33
C VAL A 7 -1.25 -25.63 30.71
N THR A 8 -2.43 -25.58 31.34
CA THR A 8 -3.55 -24.73 30.83
C THR A 8 -3.28 -23.23 31.01
N ALA A 9 -2.55 -22.87 32.09
CA ALA A 9 -2.20 -21.46 32.31
C ALA A 9 -1.11 -20.94 31.35
N ALA A 10 -0.17 -21.80 30.93
CA ALA A 10 0.85 -21.46 29.96
C ALA A 10 0.29 -21.30 28.53
N PHE A 11 -0.73 -22.08 28.17
CA PHE A 11 -1.37 -21.98 26.86
C PHE A 11 -2.25 -20.71 26.75
N LEU A 12 -2.90 -20.28 27.84
CA LEU A 12 -3.68 -19.03 27.83
C LEU A 12 -2.78 -17.79 27.80
N ALA A 13 -1.60 -17.84 28.41
CA ALA A 13 -0.65 -16.73 28.37
C ALA A 13 0.01 -16.53 26.99
N CYS A 14 0.24 -17.62 26.24
CA CYS A 14 0.72 -17.52 24.86
C CYS A 14 -0.35 -17.02 23.87
N ALA A 15 -1.62 -17.38 24.07
CA ALA A 15 -2.71 -16.93 23.21
C ALA A 15 -3.01 -15.44 23.38
N THR A 16 -2.80 -14.86 24.57
CA THR A 16 -2.99 -13.43 24.83
C THR A 16 -1.81 -12.56 24.35
N LEU A 17 -0.62 -13.14 24.18
CA LEU A 17 0.54 -12.42 23.63
C LEU A 17 0.50 -12.34 22.09
N LEU A 18 -0.21 -13.24 21.42
CA LEU A 18 -0.40 -13.22 19.96
C LEU A 18 -1.51 -12.23 19.53
N SER A 19 -2.39 -11.80 20.44
CA SER A 19 -3.45 -10.83 20.14
C SER A 19 -3.03 -9.36 20.31
N LEU A 20 -1.80 -9.09 20.77
CA LEU A 20 -1.28 -7.73 20.94
C LEU A 20 -0.33 -7.29 19.80
N THR A 21 -0.05 -8.13 18.82
CA THR A 21 0.75 -7.77 17.64
C THR A 21 -0.10 -7.31 16.45
N GLY A 22 -1.38 -7.06 16.64
CA GLY A 22 -2.31 -6.56 15.63
C GLY A 22 -2.33 -5.04 15.47
N CYS A 23 -1.34 -4.31 15.95
CA CYS A 23 -1.09 -2.93 15.53
C CYS A 23 -0.08 -2.97 14.37
N PHE A 24 -0.55 -3.11 13.15
CA PHE A 24 0.23 -2.77 11.95
C PHE A 24 0.45 -1.24 11.95
N GLY A 25 1.32 -0.77 12.84
CA GLY A 25 1.57 0.63 13.04
C GLY A 25 2.72 1.12 12.16
N PHE A 26 2.49 1.30 10.86
CA PHE A 26 3.33 2.25 10.14
C PHE A 26 2.84 3.67 10.46
N LYS A 27 3.78 4.60 10.53
CA LYS A 27 3.50 5.98 10.95
C LYS A 27 2.67 6.69 9.88
N VAL A 28 1.68 7.50 10.31
CA VAL A 28 1.01 8.44 9.40
C VAL A 28 2.05 9.41 8.84
N ILE A 29 2.04 9.59 7.51
CA ILE A 29 2.85 10.58 6.82
C ILE A 29 1.98 11.81 6.60
N ASP A 30 1.91 12.67 7.61
CA ASP A 30 1.13 13.91 7.61
C ASP A 30 1.86 15.13 7.04
N ASP A 31 3.13 14.94 6.65
CA ASP A 31 3.99 15.93 6.02
C ASP A 31 4.40 15.45 4.63
N GLU A 32 4.00 16.19 3.60
CA GLU A 32 4.32 15.86 2.22
C GLU A 32 5.82 15.91 1.91
N ASP A 33 6.62 16.63 2.67
CA ASP A 33 8.06 16.68 2.46
C ASP A 33 8.72 15.33 2.75
N VAL A 34 8.18 14.52 3.67
CA VAL A 34 8.63 13.14 3.90
C VAL A 34 8.46 12.26 2.66
N PHE A 35 7.38 12.46 1.90
CA PHE A 35 7.14 11.75 0.65
C PHE A 35 8.12 12.19 -0.45
N TYR A 36 8.38 13.50 -0.57
CA TYR A 36 9.38 14.03 -1.51
C TYR A 36 10.80 13.54 -1.19
N ASP A 37 11.19 13.57 0.08
CA ASP A 37 12.50 13.07 0.52
C ASP A 37 12.67 11.58 0.15
N ALA A 38 11.61 10.78 0.30
CA ALA A 38 11.64 9.37 -0.09
C ALA A 38 11.75 9.19 -1.61
N LEU A 39 11.09 10.02 -2.42
CA LEU A 39 11.21 10.02 -3.89
C LEU A 39 12.62 10.35 -4.34
N ASP A 40 13.23 11.43 -3.82
CA ASP A 40 14.60 11.81 -4.16
C ASP A 40 15.60 10.73 -3.71
N ASN A 41 15.50 10.27 -2.46
CA ASN A 41 16.45 9.31 -1.91
C ASN A 41 16.41 7.95 -2.64
N ALA A 42 15.22 7.43 -2.92
CA ALA A 42 15.04 6.07 -3.43
C ALA A 42 14.92 5.98 -4.95
N ALA A 43 14.16 6.89 -5.57
CA ALA A 43 13.83 6.86 -6.99
C ALA A 43 14.64 7.88 -7.83
N LYS A 44 15.30 8.84 -7.18
CA LYS A 44 15.98 9.97 -7.83
C LYS A 44 15.03 10.83 -8.64
N ILE A 45 13.86 11.08 -8.07
CA ILE A 45 12.84 11.96 -8.63
C ILE A 45 12.82 13.23 -7.79
N ASP A 46 13.17 14.34 -8.40
CA ASP A 46 13.13 15.65 -7.76
C ASP A 46 11.69 16.17 -7.62
N LYS A 47 11.46 17.07 -6.68
CA LYS A 47 10.12 17.64 -6.39
C LYS A 47 9.50 18.33 -7.61
N ASP A 48 10.27 18.95 -8.48
CA ASP A 48 9.83 19.62 -9.69
C ASP A 48 9.47 18.64 -10.83
N GLU A 49 9.85 17.38 -10.72
CA GLU A 49 9.46 16.30 -11.64
C GLU A 49 8.12 15.65 -11.24
N THR A 50 7.53 16.07 -10.12
CA THR A 50 6.25 15.54 -9.64
C THR A 50 5.07 16.39 -10.11
N ARG A 51 3.92 15.73 -10.30
CA ARG A 51 2.64 16.46 -10.37
C ARG A 51 2.16 16.70 -8.94
N HIS A 52 1.92 17.96 -8.59
CA HIS A 52 1.44 18.35 -7.27
C HIS A 52 0.21 19.26 -7.38
N GLU A 53 -0.87 18.87 -6.76
CA GLU A 53 -2.11 19.63 -6.68
C GLU A 53 -2.56 19.81 -5.23
N LYS A 54 -3.10 20.99 -4.91
CA LYS A 54 -3.61 21.31 -3.56
C LYS A 54 -5.08 21.67 -3.60
N ASN A 55 -5.82 21.25 -2.59
CA ASN A 55 -7.23 21.58 -2.41
C ASN A 55 -8.10 21.24 -3.63
N VAL A 56 -7.89 20.07 -4.19
CA VAL A 56 -8.65 19.54 -5.33
C VAL A 56 -9.78 18.63 -4.88
N THR A 57 -10.62 18.26 -5.82
CA THR A 57 -11.64 17.21 -5.63
C THR A 57 -11.27 16.05 -6.54
N LEU A 58 -11.17 14.85 -5.98
CA LEU A 58 -10.89 13.60 -6.67
C LEU A 58 -12.09 12.67 -6.43
N ASP A 59 -12.73 12.23 -7.50
CA ASP A 59 -13.89 11.32 -7.49
C ASP A 59 -15.06 11.75 -6.57
N GLY A 60 -15.16 13.05 -6.29
CA GLY A 60 -16.15 13.63 -5.38
C GLY A 60 -15.60 14.04 -4.02
N ASP A 61 -14.45 13.51 -3.62
CA ASP A 61 -13.83 13.72 -2.32
C ASP A 61 -12.88 14.90 -2.30
N LYS A 62 -12.85 15.61 -1.17
CA LYS A 62 -11.98 16.76 -0.98
C LYS A 62 -10.60 16.32 -0.53
N VAL A 63 -9.61 16.65 -1.32
CA VAL A 63 -8.21 16.33 -1.11
C VAL A 63 -7.43 17.59 -0.75
N GLN A 64 -6.58 17.49 0.26
CA GLN A 64 -5.68 18.57 0.66
C GLN A 64 -4.43 18.60 -0.20
N TYR A 65 -3.84 17.43 -0.45
CA TYR A 65 -2.65 17.23 -1.30
C TYR A 65 -2.86 16.00 -2.19
N TYR A 66 -2.54 16.17 -3.45
CA TYR A 66 -2.45 15.09 -4.43
C TYR A 66 -1.11 15.20 -5.14
N ILE A 67 -0.24 14.22 -4.94
CA ILE A 67 1.11 14.18 -5.48
C ILE A 67 1.29 12.86 -6.22
N THR A 68 1.76 12.93 -7.46
CA THR A 68 2.12 11.74 -8.22
C THR A 68 3.47 11.91 -8.88
N ALA A 69 4.21 10.81 -8.95
CA ALA A 69 5.48 10.71 -9.63
C ALA A 69 5.56 9.38 -10.40
N SER A 70 6.42 9.33 -11.39
CA SER A 70 6.72 8.08 -12.10
C SER A 70 8.16 8.10 -12.63
N ASP A 71 8.79 6.92 -12.65
CA ASP A 71 10.10 6.69 -13.22
C ASP A 71 10.04 5.39 -14.02
N GLY A 72 9.80 5.55 -15.32
CA GLY A 72 9.53 4.42 -16.20
C GLY A 72 8.29 3.63 -15.78
N ASP A 73 8.51 2.42 -15.31
CA ASP A 73 7.46 1.49 -14.90
C ASP A 73 7.15 1.54 -13.39
N ASN A 74 7.75 2.49 -12.66
CA ASN A 74 7.49 2.73 -11.25
C ASN A 74 6.54 3.90 -11.06
N PHE A 75 5.57 3.74 -10.19
CA PHE A 75 4.52 4.71 -9.91
C PHE A 75 4.43 4.98 -8.41
N TYR A 76 4.28 6.24 -8.06
CA TYR A 76 4.20 6.72 -6.70
C TYR A 76 3.05 7.72 -6.59
N THR A 77 2.15 7.50 -5.65
CA THR A 77 0.98 8.35 -5.39
C THR A 77 0.90 8.65 -3.90
N TYR A 78 0.69 9.91 -3.56
CA TYR A 78 0.37 10.36 -2.21
C TYR A 78 -0.89 11.20 -2.28
N ILE A 79 -1.91 10.82 -1.49
CA ILE A 79 -3.15 11.56 -1.37
C ILE A 79 -3.41 11.83 0.10
N ARG A 80 -3.54 13.09 0.47
CA ARG A 80 -4.01 13.48 1.78
C ARG A 80 -5.42 14.02 1.66
N TYR A 81 -6.38 13.21 2.07
CA TYR A 81 -7.78 13.59 2.11
C TYR A 81 -8.05 14.60 3.23
N LYS A 82 -9.17 15.34 3.13
CA LYS A 82 -9.62 16.20 4.23
C LYS A 82 -10.29 15.42 5.35
N LYS A 83 -10.80 14.23 5.08
CA LYS A 83 -11.39 13.30 6.04
C LYS A 83 -10.70 11.94 5.96
N ALA A 84 -10.63 11.27 7.11
CA ALA A 84 -10.08 9.92 7.19
C ALA A 84 -10.99 8.89 6.50
N ASP A 85 -12.29 9.05 6.60
CA ASP A 85 -13.25 8.14 5.98
C ASP A 85 -13.07 8.11 4.46
N ASP A 86 -12.88 9.28 3.80
CA ASP A 86 -12.66 9.37 2.35
C ASP A 86 -11.38 8.59 1.91
N ALA A 87 -10.33 8.57 2.75
CA ALA A 87 -9.12 7.78 2.48
C ALA A 87 -9.32 6.29 2.68
N LEU A 88 -10.12 5.92 3.68
CA LEU A 88 -10.46 4.53 3.96
C LEU A 88 -11.38 3.96 2.88
N ASP A 89 -12.40 4.72 2.46
CA ASP A 89 -13.31 4.30 1.38
C ASP A 89 -12.51 4.02 0.09
N ARG A 90 -11.54 4.89 -0.25
CA ARG A 90 -10.65 4.66 -1.39
C ARG A 90 -9.78 3.41 -1.24
N PHE A 91 -9.28 3.16 -0.03
CA PHE A 91 -8.50 1.95 0.23
C PHE A 91 -9.37 0.70 0.21
N ASP A 92 -10.61 0.79 0.67
CA ASP A 92 -11.57 -0.30 0.70
C ASP A 92 -11.89 -0.78 -0.72
N ASP A 93 -12.19 0.16 -1.64
CA ASP A 93 -12.38 -0.13 -3.06
C ASP A 93 -11.18 -0.91 -3.64
N PHE A 94 -9.93 -0.44 -3.38
CA PHE A 94 -8.73 -1.14 -3.85
C PHE A 94 -8.55 -2.52 -3.19
N TYR A 95 -8.86 -2.63 -1.91
CA TYR A 95 -8.75 -3.86 -1.15
C TYR A 95 -9.70 -4.94 -1.70
N GLU A 96 -10.96 -4.57 -1.94
CA GLU A 96 -11.98 -5.45 -2.52
C GLU A 96 -11.59 -5.86 -3.95
N ASP A 97 -11.22 -4.92 -4.81
CA ASP A 97 -10.74 -5.19 -6.18
C ASP A 97 -9.57 -6.21 -6.17
N PHE A 98 -8.60 -6.05 -5.25
CA PHE A 98 -7.45 -6.95 -5.17
C PHE A 98 -7.81 -8.33 -4.59
N GLU A 99 -8.79 -8.40 -3.68
CA GLU A 99 -9.32 -9.66 -3.15
C GLU A 99 -10.03 -10.45 -4.26
N ASP A 100 -10.86 -9.77 -5.05
CA ASP A 100 -11.55 -10.37 -6.21
C ASP A 100 -10.56 -10.94 -7.22
N LEU A 101 -9.49 -10.20 -7.57
CA LEU A 101 -8.43 -10.70 -8.46
C LEU A 101 -7.79 -11.99 -7.99
N LYS A 102 -7.59 -12.13 -6.69
CA LYS A 102 -7.03 -13.36 -6.11
C LYS A 102 -8.02 -14.52 -6.14
N ASP A 103 -9.29 -14.23 -5.85
CA ASP A 103 -10.34 -15.24 -5.80
C ASP A 103 -10.69 -15.74 -7.21
N ASP A 104 -10.63 -14.87 -8.22
CA ASP A 104 -10.86 -15.22 -9.62
C ASP A 104 -9.62 -15.87 -10.29
N GLY A 105 -8.47 -15.90 -9.59
CA GLY A 105 -7.23 -16.48 -10.11
C GLY A 105 -6.53 -15.60 -11.16
N GLU A 106 -6.84 -14.31 -11.19
CA GLU A 106 -6.22 -13.30 -12.07
C GLU A 106 -4.93 -12.72 -11.50
N PHE A 107 -4.56 -13.08 -10.27
CA PHE A 107 -3.28 -12.75 -9.65
C PHE A 107 -2.56 -14.01 -9.17
N GLU A 108 -1.36 -14.26 -9.71
CA GLU A 108 -0.46 -15.33 -9.28
C GLU A 108 0.76 -14.74 -8.56
N GLY A 109 0.93 -15.04 -7.28
CA GLY A 109 2.07 -14.54 -6.51
C GLY A 109 1.86 -14.53 -5.02
N SER A 110 2.67 -13.73 -4.33
CA SER A 110 2.57 -13.51 -2.89
C SER A 110 1.91 -12.18 -2.57
N SER A 111 0.99 -12.18 -1.64
CA SER A 111 0.37 -10.95 -1.13
C SER A 111 0.16 -11.01 0.38
N THR A 112 0.21 -9.85 1.01
CA THR A 112 -0.18 -9.66 2.41
C THR A 112 -1.19 -8.53 2.48
N MET A 113 -2.37 -8.83 2.97
CA MET A 113 -3.47 -7.89 3.10
C MET A 113 -3.81 -7.66 4.56
N SER A 114 -3.99 -6.43 4.96
CA SER A 114 -4.44 -6.08 6.30
C SER A 114 -5.42 -4.92 6.25
N TYR A 115 -6.46 -5.01 7.05
CA TYR A 115 -7.51 -3.99 7.14
C TYR A 115 -7.85 -3.71 8.60
N GLY A 116 -7.89 -2.44 8.97
CA GLY A 116 -8.20 -1.98 10.32
C GLY A 116 -9.05 -0.71 10.32
N LYS A 117 -9.44 -0.23 11.49
CA LYS A 117 -10.36 0.92 11.62
C LYS A 117 -9.84 2.22 11.04
N THR A 118 -8.53 2.41 10.99
CA THR A 118 -7.90 3.68 10.57
C THR A 118 -6.69 3.45 9.70
N SER A 119 -6.33 2.20 9.44
CA SER A 119 -5.13 1.86 8.66
C SER A 119 -5.29 0.52 7.98
N GLY A 120 -4.68 0.37 6.82
CA GLY A 120 -4.65 -0.86 6.06
C GLY A 120 -3.47 -0.90 5.10
N SER A 121 -3.16 -2.08 4.60
CA SER A 121 -2.17 -2.28 3.55
C SER A 121 -2.52 -3.49 2.68
N VAL A 122 -2.26 -3.35 1.39
CA VAL A 122 -2.21 -4.44 0.42
C VAL A 122 -0.81 -4.44 -0.16
N ILE A 123 -0.06 -5.51 0.05
CA ILE A 123 1.32 -5.67 -0.38
C ILE A 123 1.36 -6.84 -1.34
N PHE A 124 1.99 -6.68 -2.50
CA PHE A 124 1.96 -7.67 -3.56
C PHE A 124 3.29 -7.82 -4.28
N ASN A 125 3.57 -9.04 -4.75
CA ASN A 125 4.68 -9.41 -5.61
C ASN A 125 4.25 -10.63 -6.44
N GLY A 126 3.88 -10.42 -7.68
CA GLY A 126 3.35 -11.46 -8.56
C GLY A 126 3.01 -10.96 -9.94
N GLU A 127 2.33 -11.79 -10.68
CA GLU A 127 1.90 -11.56 -12.06
C GLU A 127 0.39 -11.41 -12.12
N LEU A 128 -0.08 -10.55 -13.02
CA LEU A 128 -1.48 -10.40 -13.36
C LEU A 128 -1.78 -11.20 -14.61
N GLU A 129 -2.77 -12.08 -14.55
CA GLU A 129 -3.25 -12.82 -15.69
C GLU A 129 -4.37 -12.06 -16.41
N GLY A 130 -4.33 -12.10 -17.75
CA GLY A 130 -5.37 -11.50 -18.59
C GLY A 130 -5.31 -9.98 -18.69
N ASN A 131 -6.33 -9.41 -19.31
CA ASN A 131 -6.51 -7.95 -19.40
C ASN A 131 -7.16 -7.42 -18.12
N THR A 132 -6.43 -7.45 -17.04
CA THR A 132 -6.91 -7.08 -15.71
C THR A 132 -6.67 -5.61 -15.43
N ALA A 133 -7.70 -4.90 -14.96
CA ALA A 133 -7.59 -3.53 -14.47
C ALA A 133 -7.55 -3.55 -12.94
N ILE A 134 -6.45 -3.10 -12.34
CA ILE A 134 -6.42 -2.80 -10.91
C ILE A 134 -6.72 -1.32 -10.73
N GLY A 135 -7.54 -1.00 -9.75
CA GLY A 135 -7.98 0.34 -9.41
C GLY A 135 -6.88 1.25 -8.84
N PHE A 136 -5.64 1.20 -9.33
CA PHE A 136 -4.63 2.19 -8.98
C PHE A 136 -5.08 3.59 -9.41
N TYR A 137 -4.85 4.56 -8.56
CA TYR A 137 -5.42 5.90 -8.71
C TYR A 137 -5.06 6.60 -10.03
N ARG A 138 -3.91 6.32 -10.59
CA ARG A 138 -3.39 7.03 -11.77
C ARG A 138 -3.60 6.29 -13.07
N THR A 139 -3.97 5.05 -13.01
CA THR A 139 -3.91 4.22 -14.19
C THR A 139 -5.27 3.62 -14.51
N ASN A 140 -5.95 4.19 -15.50
CA ASN A 140 -6.72 3.39 -16.44
C ASN A 140 -5.75 2.50 -17.24
N GLN A 141 -4.72 1.95 -16.64
CA GLN A 141 -3.82 1.02 -17.29
C GLN A 141 -4.47 -0.34 -17.24
N TYR A 142 -4.86 -0.80 -18.41
CA TYR A 142 -5.07 -2.21 -18.63
C TYR A 142 -3.68 -2.87 -18.53
N PHE A 143 -3.50 -3.74 -17.58
CA PHE A 143 -2.37 -4.63 -17.55
C PHE A 143 -2.60 -5.69 -18.62
N TYR A 144 -1.63 -5.86 -19.50
CA TYR A 144 -1.67 -6.93 -20.51
C TYR A 144 -1.22 -8.24 -19.85
N ASP A 145 -1.54 -9.36 -20.50
CA ASP A 145 -1.09 -10.69 -20.09
C ASP A 145 0.39 -10.65 -19.65
N ASP A 146 0.70 -11.30 -18.52
CA ASP A 146 2.04 -11.45 -17.93
C ASP A 146 2.66 -10.16 -17.35
N SER A 147 1.87 -9.18 -16.91
CA SER A 147 2.41 -8.01 -16.22
C SER A 147 2.81 -8.36 -14.79
N GLU A 148 4.11 -8.29 -14.47
CA GLU A 148 4.58 -8.39 -13.10
C GLU A 148 4.23 -7.11 -12.33
N ILE A 149 3.56 -7.25 -11.18
CA ILE A 149 3.34 -6.16 -10.24
C ILE A 149 4.12 -6.37 -8.94
N PHE A 150 4.76 -5.32 -8.46
CA PHE A 150 5.53 -5.36 -7.22
C PHE A 150 5.35 -4.06 -6.45
N GLY A 151 4.88 -4.12 -5.21
CA GLY A 151 4.68 -2.92 -4.41
C GLY A 151 3.63 -3.04 -3.35
N GLY A 152 2.94 -1.93 -3.09
CA GLY A 152 1.84 -1.93 -2.14
C GLY A 152 1.03 -0.64 -2.14
N VAL A 153 -0.15 -0.77 -1.56
CA VAL A 153 -1.10 0.31 -1.28
C VAL A 153 -1.33 0.39 0.22
N TYR A 154 -1.37 1.58 0.74
CA TYR A 154 -1.39 1.85 2.18
C TYR A 154 -2.37 2.96 2.51
N VAL A 155 -3.11 2.80 3.59
CA VAL A 155 -3.90 3.86 4.20
C VAL A 155 -3.56 3.98 5.68
N ASN A 156 -3.41 5.20 6.17
CA ASN A 156 -3.36 5.47 7.60
C ASN A 156 -3.96 6.84 7.89
N ALA A 157 -5.00 6.86 8.72
CA ALA A 157 -5.83 8.02 8.95
C ALA A 157 -6.35 8.61 7.63
N ASN A 158 -6.03 9.86 7.31
CA ASN A 158 -6.49 10.53 6.10
C ASN A 158 -5.46 10.53 4.96
N VAL A 159 -4.46 9.66 5.03
CA VAL A 159 -3.40 9.55 4.02
C VAL A 159 -3.47 8.20 3.31
N TYR A 160 -3.51 8.23 2.00
CA TYR A 160 -3.47 7.10 1.08
C TYR A 160 -2.20 7.16 0.24
N ILE A 161 -1.48 6.06 0.13
CA ILE A 161 -0.21 5.96 -0.61
C ILE A 161 -0.20 4.72 -1.49
N GLU A 162 0.23 4.88 -2.73
CA GLU A 162 0.58 3.79 -3.63
C GLU A 162 2.06 3.88 -3.99
N ALA A 163 2.74 2.74 -4.00
CA ALA A 163 4.08 2.64 -4.54
C ALA A 163 4.25 1.27 -5.19
N TYR A 164 4.34 1.23 -6.52
CA TYR A 164 4.38 -0.02 -7.26
C TYR A 164 5.16 0.08 -8.56
N SER A 165 5.65 -1.07 -9.00
CA SER A 165 6.25 -1.31 -10.32
C SER A 165 5.35 -2.24 -11.13
N VAL A 166 5.33 -2.04 -12.46
CA VAL A 166 4.57 -2.88 -13.41
C VAL A 166 5.48 -3.69 -14.35
N ASN A 167 6.78 -3.75 -14.09
CA ASN A 167 7.76 -4.42 -14.95
C ASN A 167 8.57 -5.49 -14.20
N GLY A 168 8.43 -5.63 -12.92
CA GLY A 168 9.12 -6.66 -12.14
C GLY A 168 10.65 -6.69 -12.23
N SER A 169 11.31 -5.75 -12.97
CA SER A 169 12.76 -5.74 -13.07
C SER A 169 13.41 -5.60 -11.69
N LYS A 170 14.57 -6.23 -11.48
CA LYS A 170 15.28 -6.14 -10.21
C LYS A 170 15.54 -4.70 -9.78
N ARG A 171 15.88 -3.81 -10.71
CA ARG A 171 16.14 -2.40 -10.44
C ARG A 171 14.89 -1.68 -9.96
N ASP A 172 13.76 -1.96 -10.59
CA ASP A 172 12.50 -1.31 -10.24
C ASP A 172 11.97 -1.81 -8.90
N LYS A 173 12.05 -3.12 -8.65
CA LYS A 173 11.76 -3.71 -7.32
C LYS A 173 12.65 -3.12 -6.20
N GLU A 174 13.94 -2.86 -6.48
CA GLU A 174 14.84 -2.21 -5.54
C GLU A 174 14.42 -0.76 -5.25
N LYS A 175 14.00 0.03 -6.25
CA LYS A 175 13.51 1.40 -6.06
C LYS A 175 12.27 1.43 -5.18
N ILE A 176 11.26 0.62 -5.49
CA ILE A 176 10.03 0.51 -4.68
C ILE A 176 10.37 0.07 -3.25
N THR A 177 11.22 -0.95 -3.09
CA THR A 177 11.65 -1.43 -1.77
C THR A 177 12.35 -0.33 -0.96
N ASN A 178 13.24 0.45 -1.57
CA ASN A 178 13.94 1.53 -0.91
C ASN A 178 13.00 2.68 -0.56
N PHE A 179 12.08 3.04 -1.44
CA PHE A 179 11.07 4.05 -1.18
C PHE A 179 10.19 3.68 0.04
N LEU A 180 9.66 2.46 0.06
CA LEU A 180 8.86 1.97 1.20
C LEU A 180 9.69 1.91 2.50
N LYS A 181 10.98 1.62 2.40
CA LYS A 181 11.90 1.63 3.54
C LYS A 181 12.12 3.04 4.11
N GLU A 182 12.28 4.06 3.25
CA GLU A 182 12.37 5.46 3.69
C GLU A 182 11.11 5.88 4.46
N LEU A 183 9.93 5.50 3.97
CA LEU A 183 8.66 5.74 4.64
C LEU A 183 8.44 4.87 5.89
N LYS A 184 9.30 3.87 6.13
CA LYS A 184 9.14 2.83 7.18
C LYS A 184 7.85 2.03 7.05
N PHE A 185 7.45 1.77 5.83
CA PHE A 185 6.29 0.95 5.50
C PHE A 185 6.67 -0.52 5.34
N PRO A 186 5.73 -1.45 5.56
CA PRO A 186 5.88 -2.84 5.16
C PRO A 186 6.16 -2.92 3.64
N LYS A 187 6.95 -3.89 3.22
CA LYS A 187 7.39 -4.04 1.83
C LYS A 187 7.20 -5.47 1.36
N PRO A 188 7.03 -5.68 0.01
CA PRO A 188 6.93 -7.00 -0.61
C PRO A 188 8.10 -7.91 -0.31
#